data_7c15688026766981679ea53016be1129
#
_entry.id   7c15688026766981679ea53016be1129
#
_cell.length_a   1.000
_cell.length_b   1.000
_cell.length_c   1.000
_cell.angle_alpha   90.00
_cell.angle_beta   90.00
_cell.angle_gamma   90.00
#
_symmetry.space_group_name_H-M   'P 1'
#
loop_
_entity.id
_entity.type
_entity.pdbx_description
1 polymer ?
#
loop_
_entity_poly.entity_id
_entity_poly.type
_entity_poly.pdbx_seq_one_letter_code
_entity_poly.pdbx_strand_id
1 'polypeptide(L)'
;MAELKAAQQKLRHYRQSLLKAAVEGSLTAAWRETHPTPEETGADLLARILRERRARWEAQQLAKFEAQGKTPPKGWQESYSEPAPPAAADMLALPPGWSWASAEQLCTFITKGTTPPKGHDSTGVKAIPFLRVTNLTDRGVLDMADKVFVSAATHQSFLARSKVVPGDVLMNIVGPPLGQVALVPDSRPEWNINQAIAIFRAVDGVLPGFICNYLLSPVAQAWLKARAKTTAGQTNLTLEVCRQLPVPLPPLAEQQEIALALSMQLDSLDSLVSSVSAIERQATAQRQNLLRAAFAGQLVPQDPADEPAAALLARIRAAREAASPLRRGRPARKTSEPA
;
A
#
# COMPACT_ATOMS: atom_id res chain seq x y z
N MET A 1 10.85 -16.52 -19.36
CA MET A 1 11.09 -15.64 -18.20
C MET A 1 10.82 -14.15 -18.51
N ALA A 2 11.31 -13.61 -19.63
CA ALA A 2 11.03 -12.21 -20.02
C ALA A 2 9.54 -11.97 -20.25
N GLU A 3 8.87 -12.88 -20.95
CA GLU A 3 7.43 -12.81 -21.23
C GLU A 3 6.56 -12.88 -19.96
N LEU A 4 6.93 -13.72 -18.97
CA LEU A 4 6.22 -13.78 -17.69
C LEU A 4 6.33 -12.47 -16.90
N LYS A 5 7.51 -11.84 -16.91
CA LYS A 5 7.70 -10.53 -16.30
C LYS A 5 6.89 -9.43 -17.03
N ALA A 6 6.85 -9.50 -18.37
CA ALA A 6 6.04 -8.59 -19.16
C ALA A 6 4.54 -8.78 -18.87
N ALA A 7 4.06 -10.03 -18.72
CA ALA A 7 2.70 -10.32 -18.33
C ALA A 7 2.37 -9.75 -16.93
N GLN A 8 3.22 -9.95 -15.93
CA GLN A 8 3.05 -9.37 -14.60
C GLN A 8 2.98 -7.84 -14.63
N GLN A 9 3.78 -7.20 -15.47
CA GLN A 9 3.75 -5.75 -15.63
C GLN A 9 2.43 -5.28 -16.26
N LYS A 10 1.95 -5.96 -17.31
CA LYS A 10 0.64 -5.66 -17.93
C LYS A 10 -0.50 -5.81 -16.93
N LEU A 11 -0.50 -6.86 -16.08
CA LEU A 11 -1.51 -7.06 -15.05
C LEU A 11 -1.51 -5.94 -14.00
N ARG A 12 -0.32 -5.44 -13.60
CA ARG A 12 -0.21 -4.27 -12.72
C ARG A 12 -0.77 -3.01 -13.37
N HIS A 13 -0.44 -2.75 -14.63
CA HIS A 13 -0.98 -1.60 -15.36
C HIS A 13 -2.50 -1.70 -15.50
N TYR A 14 -3.04 -2.90 -15.77
CA TYR A 14 -4.48 -3.10 -15.85
C TYR A 14 -5.17 -2.81 -14.51
N ARG A 15 -4.61 -3.27 -13.37
CA ARG A 15 -5.11 -2.90 -12.02
C ARG A 15 -5.16 -1.38 -11.84
N GLN A 16 -4.12 -0.67 -12.22
CA GLN A 16 -4.08 0.80 -12.10
C GLN A 16 -5.11 1.48 -13.01
N SER A 17 -5.33 0.94 -14.21
CA SER A 17 -6.36 1.43 -15.13
C SER A 17 -7.77 1.22 -14.58
N LEU A 18 -8.04 0.07 -13.95
CA LEU A 18 -9.33 -0.20 -13.29
C LEU A 18 -9.60 0.76 -12.13
N LEU A 19 -8.61 0.95 -11.24
CA LEU A 19 -8.73 1.89 -10.13
C LEU A 19 -8.93 3.33 -10.64
N LYS A 20 -8.25 3.72 -11.71
CA LYS A 20 -8.45 5.02 -12.35
C LYS A 20 -9.87 5.14 -12.90
N ALA A 21 -10.34 4.16 -13.67
CA ALA A 21 -11.68 4.15 -14.24
C ALA A 21 -12.79 4.24 -13.16
N ALA A 22 -12.58 3.58 -12.01
CA ALA A 22 -13.50 3.63 -10.88
C ALA A 22 -13.62 5.05 -10.28
N VAL A 23 -12.49 5.73 -10.07
CA VAL A 23 -12.47 7.04 -9.40
C VAL A 23 -12.74 8.22 -10.36
N GLU A 24 -12.66 8.00 -11.67
CA GLU A 24 -13.08 8.95 -12.70
C GLU A 24 -14.52 8.70 -13.18
N GLY A 25 -15.17 7.64 -12.67
CA GLY A 25 -16.56 7.28 -12.94
C GLY A 25 -16.80 6.62 -14.31
N SER A 26 -15.76 6.32 -15.09
CA SER A 26 -15.92 5.61 -16.36
C SER A 26 -16.30 4.14 -16.18
N LEU A 27 -15.94 3.52 -15.05
CA LEU A 27 -16.29 2.12 -14.72
C LEU A 27 -17.79 1.92 -14.57
N THR A 28 -18.51 2.93 -14.07
CA THR A 28 -19.96 2.90 -13.80
C THR A 28 -20.77 3.77 -14.79
N ALA A 29 -20.18 4.17 -15.93
CA ALA A 29 -20.86 5.04 -16.89
C ALA A 29 -22.19 4.44 -17.38
N ALA A 30 -22.21 3.16 -17.78
CA ALA A 30 -23.42 2.47 -18.22
C ALA A 30 -24.46 2.32 -17.09
N TRP A 31 -24.01 2.12 -15.85
CA TRP A 31 -24.91 2.09 -14.69
C TRP A 31 -25.59 3.45 -14.49
N ARG A 32 -24.87 4.58 -14.60
CA ARG A 32 -25.46 5.94 -14.49
C ARG A 32 -26.48 6.23 -15.57
N GLU A 33 -26.29 5.73 -16.78
CA GLU A 33 -27.28 5.88 -17.88
C GLU A 33 -28.63 5.24 -17.53
N THR A 34 -28.61 4.13 -16.77
CA THR A 34 -29.83 3.45 -16.31
C THR A 34 -30.34 4.00 -14.97
N HIS A 35 -29.55 4.83 -14.28
CA HIS A 35 -29.89 5.46 -12.99
C HIS A 35 -29.66 6.99 -13.04
N PRO A 36 -30.34 7.73 -13.93
CA PRO A 36 -30.05 9.13 -14.21
C PRO A 36 -30.41 10.08 -13.06
N THR A 37 -31.29 9.65 -12.16
CA THR A 37 -31.74 10.44 -11.00
C THR A 37 -31.50 9.66 -9.71
N PRO A 38 -30.32 9.79 -9.08
CA PRO A 38 -30.09 9.19 -7.78
C PRO A 38 -30.98 9.85 -6.71
N GLU A 39 -31.40 9.10 -5.71
CA GLU A 39 -32.17 9.65 -4.56
C GLU A 39 -31.40 10.72 -3.81
N GLU A 40 -30.08 10.58 -3.70
CA GLU A 40 -29.15 11.51 -3.06
C GLU A 40 -27.92 11.66 -3.97
N THR A 41 -27.66 12.89 -4.43
CA THR A 41 -26.43 13.18 -5.20
C THR A 41 -25.20 13.21 -4.29
N GLY A 42 -23.97 13.17 -4.86
CA GLY A 42 -22.74 13.38 -4.09
C GLY A 42 -22.71 14.72 -3.34
N ALA A 43 -23.34 15.76 -3.89
CA ALA A 43 -23.46 17.06 -3.22
C ALA A 43 -24.42 17.01 -2.03
N ASP A 44 -25.58 16.35 -2.19
CA ASP A 44 -26.55 16.17 -1.10
C ASP A 44 -25.96 15.31 0.02
N LEU A 45 -25.28 14.22 -0.34
CA LEU A 45 -24.55 13.34 0.57
C LEU A 45 -23.50 14.13 1.37
N LEU A 46 -22.68 14.95 0.69
CA LEU A 46 -21.69 15.80 1.37
C LEU A 46 -22.35 16.79 2.32
N ALA A 47 -23.43 17.44 1.89
CA ALA A 47 -24.16 18.37 2.75
C ALA A 47 -24.76 17.67 3.98
N ARG A 48 -25.27 16.45 3.83
CA ARG A 48 -25.75 15.62 4.96
C ARG A 48 -24.61 15.26 5.91
N ILE A 49 -23.48 14.78 5.38
CA ILE A 49 -22.28 14.43 6.15
C ILE A 49 -21.81 15.61 7.01
N LEU A 50 -21.74 16.82 6.44
CA LEU A 50 -21.29 18.01 7.16
C LEU A 50 -22.27 18.43 8.27
N ARG A 51 -23.58 18.34 8.01
CA ARG A 51 -24.60 18.60 9.05
C ARG A 51 -24.51 17.60 10.20
N GLU A 52 -24.41 16.30 9.90
CA GLU A 52 -24.31 15.24 10.90
C GLU A 52 -23.01 15.35 11.70
N ARG A 53 -21.90 15.69 11.05
CA ARG A 53 -20.61 15.93 11.70
C ARG A 53 -20.71 17.07 12.71
N ARG A 54 -21.32 18.18 12.34
CA ARG A 54 -21.54 19.31 13.25
C ARG A 54 -22.45 18.93 14.41
N ALA A 55 -23.59 18.30 14.15
CA ALA A 55 -24.50 17.84 15.19
C ALA A 55 -23.83 16.87 16.18
N ARG A 56 -23.01 15.95 15.68
CA ARG A 56 -22.23 15.01 16.53
C ARG A 56 -21.23 15.76 17.40
N TRP A 57 -20.53 16.75 16.85
CA TRP A 57 -19.61 17.59 17.62
C TRP A 57 -20.34 18.37 18.70
N GLU A 58 -21.46 19.01 18.37
CA GLU A 58 -22.29 19.76 19.32
C GLU A 58 -22.78 18.86 20.47
N ALA A 59 -23.29 17.66 20.15
CA ALA A 59 -23.71 16.68 21.16
C ALA A 59 -22.54 16.26 22.08
N GLN A 60 -21.34 16.05 21.53
CA GLN A 60 -20.16 15.74 22.33
C GLN A 60 -19.73 16.88 23.25
N GLN A 61 -19.83 18.14 22.81
CA GLN A 61 -19.51 19.29 23.67
C GLN A 61 -20.55 19.43 24.78
N LEU A 62 -21.86 19.29 24.48
CA LEU A 62 -22.91 19.32 25.49
C LEU A 62 -22.71 18.24 26.55
N ALA A 63 -22.43 16.99 26.15
CA ALA A 63 -22.12 15.91 27.07
C ALA A 63 -20.89 16.20 27.97
N LYS A 64 -19.88 16.88 27.44
CA LYS A 64 -18.70 17.32 28.23
C LYS A 64 -19.07 18.40 29.25
N PHE A 65 -19.88 19.40 28.88
CA PHE A 65 -20.34 20.42 29.80
C PHE A 65 -21.18 19.79 30.93
N GLU A 66 -22.09 18.90 30.58
CA GLU A 66 -22.93 18.16 31.54
C GLU A 66 -22.06 17.34 32.52
N ALA A 67 -21.09 16.56 32.00
CA ALA A 67 -20.17 15.78 32.82
C ALA A 67 -19.31 16.62 33.78
N GLN A 68 -19.09 17.90 33.43
CA GLN A 68 -18.37 18.87 34.27
C GLN A 68 -19.30 19.68 35.20
N GLY A 69 -20.61 19.46 35.14
CA GLY A 69 -21.60 20.28 35.88
C GLY A 69 -21.62 21.75 35.46
N LYS A 70 -21.25 22.05 34.19
CA LYS A 70 -21.15 23.40 33.67
C LYS A 70 -22.26 23.71 32.65
N THR A 71 -22.79 24.92 32.67
CA THR A 71 -23.67 25.42 31.61
C THR A 71 -22.81 25.84 30.41
N PRO A 72 -23.17 25.45 29.17
CA PRO A 72 -22.47 25.92 27.98
C PRO A 72 -22.39 27.43 27.90
N PRO A 73 -21.22 28.05 27.59
CA PRO A 73 -21.11 29.49 27.43
C PRO A 73 -21.88 29.94 26.17
N LYS A 74 -22.34 31.20 26.16
CA LYS A 74 -23.02 31.78 24.98
C LYS A 74 -22.09 31.71 23.76
N GLY A 75 -22.62 31.24 22.63
CA GLY A 75 -21.86 31.14 21.36
C GLY A 75 -20.84 30.00 21.29
N TRP A 76 -20.91 29.01 22.19
CA TRP A 76 -19.99 27.89 22.19
C TRP A 76 -19.97 27.11 20.85
N GLN A 77 -21.09 27.13 20.08
CA GLN A 77 -21.19 26.50 18.77
C GLN A 77 -20.25 27.13 17.71
N GLU A 78 -19.87 28.43 17.90
CA GLU A 78 -18.96 29.14 17.00
C GLU A 78 -17.52 28.59 17.06
N SER A 79 -17.19 27.82 18.10
CA SER A 79 -15.90 27.14 18.22
C SER A 79 -15.78 25.88 17.35
N TYR A 80 -16.85 25.50 16.65
CA TYR A 80 -16.78 24.44 15.66
C TYR A 80 -15.93 24.87 14.46
N SER A 81 -14.89 24.09 14.17
CA SER A 81 -14.06 24.27 12.97
C SER A 81 -14.57 23.36 11.87
N GLU A 82 -15.13 23.94 10.83
CA GLU A 82 -15.56 23.17 9.67
C GLU A 82 -14.36 22.60 8.92
N PRO A 83 -14.43 21.32 8.44
CA PRO A 83 -13.39 20.76 7.63
C PRO A 83 -13.29 21.51 6.29
N ALA A 84 -12.07 21.86 5.91
CA ALA A 84 -11.82 22.64 4.71
C ALA A 84 -12.20 21.87 3.43
N PRO A 85 -12.85 22.54 2.45
CA PRO A 85 -13.07 21.95 1.13
C PRO A 85 -11.73 21.76 0.39
N PRO A 86 -11.68 20.91 -0.67
CA PRO A 86 -10.49 20.78 -1.49
C PRO A 86 -10.21 22.08 -2.26
N ALA A 87 -8.92 22.30 -2.60
CA ALA A 87 -8.53 23.47 -3.37
C ALA A 87 -9.06 23.38 -4.82
N ALA A 88 -9.65 24.48 -5.32
CA ALA A 88 -10.25 24.52 -6.65
C ALA A 88 -9.30 24.14 -7.80
N ALA A 89 -8.02 24.46 -7.66
CA ALA A 89 -6.99 24.12 -8.66
C ALA A 89 -6.76 22.60 -8.85
N ASP A 90 -7.23 21.78 -7.91
CA ASP A 90 -7.05 20.32 -7.95
C ASP A 90 -8.30 19.61 -8.52
N MET A 91 -9.35 20.33 -8.86
CA MET A 91 -10.64 19.78 -9.25
C MET A 91 -10.78 19.68 -10.77
N LEU A 92 -10.91 18.44 -11.27
CA LEU A 92 -11.27 18.14 -12.66
C LEU A 92 -12.80 18.03 -12.78
N ALA A 93 -13.30 17.98 -14.02
CA ALA A 93 -14.72 17.71 -14.27
C ALA A 93 -15.09 16.31 -13.74
N LEU A 94 -16.18 16.26 -12.99
CA LEU A 94 -16.73 15.00 -12.44
C LEU A 94 -17.94 14.53 -13.27
N PRO A 95 -18.26 13.23 -13.21
CA PRO A 95 -19.53 12.73 -13.74
C PRO A 95 -20.74 13.44 -13.10
N PRO A 96 -21.88 13.51 -13.81
CA PRO A 96 -23.12 14.01 -13.23
C PRO A 96 -23.48 13.29 -11.92
N GLY A 97 -23.95 14.06 -10.95
CA GLY A 97 -24.32 13.53 -9.62
C GLY A 97 -23.16 13.35 -8.63
N TRP A 98 -21.90 13.50 -9.06
CA TRP A 98 -20.74 13.46 -8.17
C TRP A 98 -20.40 14.85 -7.64
N SER A 99 -19.66 14.91 -6.53
CA SER A 99 -19.16 16.15 -5.94
C SER A 99 -17.73 15.99 -5.45
N TRP A 100 -16.95 17.08 -5.43
CA TRP A 100 -15.65 17.07 -4.79
C TRP A 100 -15.78 17.28 -3.28
N ALA A 101 -15.03 16.48 -2.51
CA ALA A 101 -14.86 16.67 -1.09
C ALA A 101 -13.39 16.50 -0.71
N SER A 102 -12.95 17.06 0.42
CA SER A 102 -11.64 16.72 0.97
C SER A 102 -11.71 15.44 1.80
N ALA A 103 -10.58 14.74 1.95
CA ALA A 103 -10.51 13.58 2.83
C ALA A 103 -10.90 13.95 4.28
N GLU A 104 -10.65 15.18 4.73
CA GLU A 104 -11.06 15.66 6.04
C GLU A 104 -12.58 15.72 6.18
N GLN A 105 -13.30 16.11 5.12
CA GLN A 105 -14.77 16.12 5.12
C GLN A 105 -15.35 14.70 5.18
N LEU A 106 -14.68 13.74 4.54
CA LEU A 106 -15.16 12.35 4.41
C LEU A 106 -14.67 11.39 5.51
N CYS A 107 -13.82 11.87 6.42
CA CYS A 107 -13.31 11.05 7.53
C CYS A 107 -13.69 11.64 8.88
N THR A 108 -14.07 10.79 9.84
CA THR A 108 -14.32 11.21 11.23
C THR A 108 -13.05 11.75 11.87
N PHE A 109 -11.90 11.16 11.54
CA PHE A 109 -10.58 11.70 11.84
C PHE A 109 -9.51 11.12 10.92
N ILE A 110 -8.44 11.88 10.75
CA ILE A 110 -7.20 11.46 10.11
C ILE A 110 -6.07 11.69 11.10
N THR A 111 -5.40 10.63 11.51
CA THR A 111 -4.29 10.66 12.47
C THR A 111 -3.18 9.69 12.08
N LYS A 112 -2.04 9.74 12.76
CA LYS A 112 -0.95 8.77 12.58
C LYS A 112 -0.63 8.05 13.86
N GLY A 113 0.01 6.89 13.73
CA GLY A 113 0.46 6.11 14.87
C GLY A 113 1.61 6.73 15.63
N THR A 114 2.03 6.00 16.64
CA THR A 114 3.19 6.31 17.47
C THR A 114 3.94 5.01 17.73
N THR A 115 5.27 5.03 17.71
CA THR A 115 6.08 3.86 18.10
C THR A 115 6.35 3.90 19.59
N PRO A 116 5.96 2.86 20.35
CA PRO A 116 6.28 2.79 21.76
C PRO A 116 7.80 2.60 21.96
N PRO A 117 8.35 2.98 23.15
CA PRO A 117 9.72 2.66 23.51
C PRO A 117 9.99 1.14 23.49
N LYS A 118 11.27 0.76 23.42
CA LYS A 118 11.67 -0.66 23.50
C LYS A 118 11.13 -1.31 24.78
N GLY A 119 10.75 -2.61 24.69
CA GLY A 119 10.24 -3.36 25.85
C GLY A 119 8.71 -3.35 25.99
N HIS A 120 7.98 -2.70 25.08
CA HIS A 120 6.51 -2.73 25.04
C HIS A 120 5.92 -3.88 24.18
N ASP A 121 6.78 -4.73 23.63
CA ASP A 121 6.39 -5.89 22.85
C ASP A 121 5.74 -6.95 23.74
N SER A 122 4.73 -7.65 23.23
CA SER A 122 4.00 -8.70 23.95
C SER A 122 3.71 -9.88 23.03
N THR A 123 3.82 -11.09 23.59
CA THR A 123 3.53 -12.36 22.90
C THR A 123 2.34 -13.12 23.49
N GLY A 124 1.63 -12.54 24.45
CA GLY A 124 0.53 -13.19 25.18
C GLY A 124 -0.84 -13.17 24.47
N VAL A 125 -1.80 -13.93 24.98
CA VAL A 125 -3.17 -14.05 24.45
C VAL A 125 -3.92 -12.71 24.40
N LYS A 126 -3.56 -11.73 25.23
CA LYS A 126 -4.11 -10.37 25.24
C LYS A 126 -3.27 -9.36 24.46
N ALA A 127 -2.42 -9.83 23.55
CA ALA A 127 -1.58 -8.99 22.74
C ALA A 127 -2.36 -8.37 21.56
N ILE A 128 -2.18 -7.08 21.35
CA ILE A 128 -2.81 -6.32 20.26
C ILE A 128 -1.82 -6.27 19.09
N PRO A 129 -2.25 -6.63 17.85
CA PRO A 129 -1.38 -6.52 16.69
C PRO A 129 -0.95 -5.07 16.48
N PHE A 130 0.36 -4.86 16.26
CA PHE A 130 0.97 -3.58 15.98
C PHE A 130 1.47 -3.55 14.53
N LEU A 131 0.73 -2.84 13.68
CA LEU A 131 0.99 -2.80 12.25
C LEU A 131 2.13 -1.84 11.93
N ARG A 132 3.00 -2.29 11.05
CA ARG A 132 4.12 -1.52 10.48
C ARG A 132 3.92 -1.37 8.97
N VAL A 133 4.71 -0.53 8.35
CA VAL A 133 4.66 -0.31 6.88
C VAL A 133 4.78 -1.63 6.11
N THR A 134 5.57 -2.59 6.60
CA THR A 134 5.72 -3.92 6.01
C THR A 134 4.43 -4.75 5.96
N ASN A 135 3.42 -4.38 6.76
CA ASN A 135 2.11 -5.02 6.74
C ASN A 135 1.14 -4.42 5.70
N LEU A 136 1.47 -3.29 5.08
CA LEU A 136 0.64 -2.67 4.06
C LEU A 136 1.10 -3.15 2.67
N THR A 137 0.14 -3.38 1.77
CA THR A 137 0.42 -3.85 0.42
C THR A 137 0.02 -2.81 -0.64
N ASP A 138 0.32 -3.08 -1.89
CA ASP A 138 -0.16 -2.32 -3.04
C ASP A 138 -1.53 -2.81 -3.56
N ARG A 139 -2.17 -3.75 -2.83
CA ARG A 139 -3.45 -4.39 -3.18
C ARG A 139 -4.60 -4.02 -2.26
N GLY A 140 -4.38 -3.16 -1.28
CA GLY A 140 -5.42 -2.73 -0.34
C GLY A 140 -5.69 -3.70 0.81
N VAL A 141 -4.84 -4.71 1.00
CA VAL A 141 -4.99 -5.72 2.05
C VAL A 141 -3.78 -5.71 2.99
N LEU A 142 -4.00 -6.17 4.23
CA LEU A 142 -2.92 -6.36 5.21
C LEU A 142 -2.17 -7.66 4.93
N ASP A 143 -0.84 -7.59 4.93
CA ASP A 143 0.04 -8.77 5.02
C ASP A 143 0.42 -9.01 6.49
N MET A 144 -0.01 -10.14 7.01
CA MET A 144 0.23 -10.54 8.41
C MET A 144 1.31 -11.60 8.55
N ALA A 145 2.20 -11.76 7.56
CA ALA A 145 3.34 -12.68 7.63
C ALA A 145 4.33 -12.24 8.73
N ASP A 146 4.59 -10.93 8.84
CA ASP A 146 5.46 -10.34 9.87
C ASP A 146 4.59 -9.70 10.97
N LYS A 147 4.44 -10.42 12.08
CA LYS A 147 3.55 -10.04 13.19
C LYS A 147 4.34 -9.47 14.36
N VAL A 148 4.00 -8.25 14.73
CA VAL A 148 4.43 -7.60 15.97
C VAL A 148 3.20 -7.33 16.83
N PHE A 149 3.35 -7.42 18.13
CA PHE A 149 2.27 -7.20 19.08
C PHE A 149 2.72 -6.27 20.18
N VAL A 150 1.77 -5.51 20.73
CA VAL A 150 1.95 -4.68 21.93
C VAL A 150 1.04 -5.17 23.03
N SER A 151 1.40 -4.86 24.30
CA SER A 151 0.56 -5.21 25.43
C SER A 151 -0.76 -4.42 25.41
N ALA A 152 -1.84 -5.01 25.96
CA ALA A 152 -3.09 -4.32 26.12
C ALA A 152 -2.96 -3.02 26.94
N ALA A 153 -2.10 -3.01 27.95
CA ALA A 153 -1.81 -1.80 28.75
C ALA A 153 -1.20 -0.68 27.90
N THR A 154 -0.21 -0.98 27.08
CA THR A 154 0.41 -0.01 26.15
C THR A 154 -0.61 0.50 25.13
N HIS A 155 -1.44 -0.39 24.59
CA HIS A 155 -2.50 -0.05 23.65
C HIS A 155 -3.56 0.90 24.25
N GLN A 156 -3.97 0.66 25.50
CA GLN A 156 -4.97 1.48 26.17
C GLN A 156 -4.43 2.82 26.71
N SER A 157 -3.13 2.95 26.92
CA SER A 157 -2.50 4.14 27.47
C SER A 157 -1.70 4.91 26.42
N PHE A 158 -0.44 4.55 26.20
CA PHE A 158 0.49 5.27 25.32
C PHE A 158 0.03 5.35 23.85
N LEU A 159 -0.62 4.30 23.35
CA LEU A 159 -1.11 4.19 21.98
C LEU A 159 -2.62 4.47 21.84
N ALA A 160 -3.28 4.98 22.88
CA ALA A 160 -4.73 5.16 22.90
C ALA A 160 -5.30 6.01 21.76
N ARG A 161 -4.54 7.01 21.29
CA ARG A 161 -4.97 7.92 20.22
C ARG A 161 -4.88 7.34 18.81
N SER A 162 -4.18 6.21 18.63
CA SER A 162 -3.94 5.56 17.33
C SER A 162 -4.53 4.16 17.27
N LYS A 163 -5.60 3.91 17.99
CA LYS A 163 -6.38 2.69 17.90
C LYS A 163 -7.01 2.57 16.54
N VAL A 164 -6.80 1.42 15.94
CA VAL A 164 -7.33 1.03 14.64
C VAL A 164 -8.44 0.02 14.84
N VAL A 165 -9.52 0.19 14.12
CA VAL A 165 -10.71 -0.69 14.17
C VAL A 165 -11.06 -1.18 12.76
N PRO A 166 -11.89 -2.23 12.64
CA PRO A 166 -12.42 -2.67 11.35
C PRO A 166 -12.98 -1.52 10.51
N GLY A 167 -12.69 -1.53 9.22
CA GLY A 167 -13.13 -0.48 8.30
C GLY A 167 -12.22 0.75 8.25
N ASP A 168 -11.23 0.89 9.13
CA ASP A 168 -10.21 1.92 8.96
C ASP A 168 -9.39 1.68 7.68
N VAL A 169 -9.06 2.74 6.97
CA VAL A 169 -8.11 2.68 5.85
C VAL A 169 -6.77 3.21 6.32
N LEU A 170 -5.75 2.40 6.15
CA LEU A 170 -4.38 2.70 6.55
C LEU A 170 -3.56 3.08 5.33
N MET A 171 -2.74 4.12 5.43
CA MET A 171 -1.82 4.52 4.37
C MET A 171 -0.42 4.79 4.92
N ASN A 172 0.59 4.25 4.26
CA ASN A 172 1.99 4.59 4.52
C ASN A 172 2.30 6.03 4.08
N ILE A 173 2.70 6.86 5.05
CA ILE A 173 3.03 8.28 4.85
C ILE A 173 4.52 8.59 4.92
N VAL A 174 5.38 7.56 5.06
CA VAL A 174 6.85 7.68 5.12
C VAL A 174 7.45 6.67 4.14
N GLY A 175 8.19 7.11 3.16
CA GLY A 175 8.77 6.26 2.12
C GLY A 175 10.28 6.29 1.99
N PRO A 176 10.88 5.48 1.11
CA PRO A 176 10.29 4.53 0.17
C PRO A 176 9.91 3.17 0.80
N PRO A 177 8.86 2.50 0.34
CA PRO A 177 7.84 2.95 -0.58
C PRO A 177 6.78 3.84 0.12
N LEU A 178 6.30 4.89 -0.58
CA LEU A 178 5.26 5.79 -0.10
C LEU A 178 3.90 5.40 -0.68
N GLY A 179 2.82 5.55 0.10
CA GLY A 179 1.45 5.41 -0.40
C GLY A 179 0.94 3.98 -0.53
N GLN A 180 1.55 3.00 0.17
CA GLN A 180 0.93 1.69 0.36
C GLN A 180 -0.32 1.84 1.21
N VAL A 181 -1.38 1.11 0.88
CA VAL A 181 -2.69 1.23 1.52
C VAL A 181 -3.22 -0.13 1.94
N ALA A 182 -3.96 -0.19 3.03
CA ALA A 182 -4.73 -1.38 3.40
C ALA A 182 -6.04 -1.01 4.08
N LEU A 183 -7.10 -1.73 3.75
CA LEU A 183 -8.36 -1.74 4.49
C LEU A 183 -8.25 -2.72 5.65
N VAL A 184 -8.62 -2.29 6.84
CA VAL A 184 -8.56 -3.11 8.06
C VAL A 184 -9.75 -4.07 8.08
N PRO A 185 -9.50 -5.39 8.14
CA PRO A 185 -10.56 -6.40 8.14
C PRO A 185 -11.25 -6.48 9.52
N ASP A 186 -12.39 -7.14 9.56
CA ASP A 186 -13.17 -7.40 10.78
C ASP A 186 -12.67 -8.61 11.61
N SER A 187 -11.56 -9.21 11.23
CA SER A 187 -10.99 -10.40 11.86
C SER A 187 -10.56 -10.21 13.33
N ARG A 188 -10.44 -8.97 13.78
CA ARG A 188 -10.13 -8.56 15.16
C ARG A 188 -10.78 -7.22 15.49
N PRO A 189 -11.13 -6.97 16.76
CA PRO A 189 -11.80 -5.72 17.16
C PRO A 189 -10.87 -4.50 17.13
N GLU A 190 -9.58 -4.67 17.42
CA GLU A 190 -8.63 -3.56 17.53
C GLU A 190 -7.23 -3.96 17.06
N TRP A 191 -6.52 -2.99 16.47
CA TRP A 191 -5.09 -2.99 16.16
C TRP A 191 -4.46 -1.68 16.61
N ASN A 192 -3.15 -1.57 16.44
CA ASN A 192 -2.45 -0.30 16.55
C ASN A 192 -1.40 -0.18 15.44
N ILE A 193 -0.84 1.01 15.23
CA ILE A 193 0.03 1.33 14.11
C ILE A 193 1.25 2.14 14.57
N ASN A 194 2.34 2.06 13.80
CA ASN A 194 3.52 2.89 14.01
C ASN A 194 3.33 4.32 13.43
N GLN A 195 4.28 5.21 13.69
CA GLN A 195 4.26 6.62 13.27
C GLN A 195 4.30 6.82 11.74
N ALA A 196 4.68 5.82 10.96
CA ALA A 196 4.78 5.91 9.51
C ALA A 196 3.45 5.62 8.80
N ILE A 197 2.40 5.26 9.54
CA ILE A 197 1.08 4.94 9.00
C ILE A 197 0.06 6.00 9.45
N ALA A 198 -0.74 6.49 8.51
CA ALA A 198 -1.93 7.28 8.78
C ALA A 198 -3.19 6.42 8.74
N ILE A 199 -4.17 6.76 9.59
CA ILE A 199 -5.52 6.21 9.62
C ILE A 199 -6.45 7.20 8.92
N PHE A 200 -7.30 6.68 8.04
CA PHE A 200 -8.45 7.38 7.48
C PHE A 200 -9.70 6.61 7.91
N ARG A 201 -10.48 7.18 8.82
CA ARG A 201 -11.74 6.56 9.28
C ARG A 201 -12.90 7.24 8.60
N ALA A 202 -13.53 6.56 7.67
CA ALA A 202 -14.64 7.08 6.91
C ALA A 202 -15.83 7.48 7.83
N VAL A 203 -16.60 8.46 7.39
CA VAL A 203 -17.90 8.82 7.99
C VAL A 203 -18.99 7.89 7.46
N ASP A 204 -20.15 7.88 8.15
CA ASP A 204 -21.34 7.21 7.64
C ASP A 204 -21.75 7.81 6.28
N GLY A 205 -22.12 6.93 5.33
CA GLY A 205 -22.43 7.30 3.94
C GLY A 205 -21.23 7.30 2.99
N VAL A 206 -20.01 7.02 3.49
CA VAL A 206 -18.80 6.81 2.68
C VAL A 206 -18.28 5.40 2.92
N LEU A 207 -18.21 4.60 1.85
CA LEU A 207 -17.70 3.23 1.96
C LEU A 207 -16.18 3.24 2.21
N PRO A 208 -15.68 2.58 3.27
CA PRO A 208 -14.24 2.48 3.51
C PRO A 208 -13.47 1.87 2.33
N GLY A 209 -14.07 0.88 1.64
CA GLY A 209 -13.50 0.28 0.43
C GLY A 209 -13.35 1.29 -0.71
N PHE A 210 -14.26 2.25 -0.85
CA PHE A 210 -14.13 3.34 -1.83
C PHE A 210 -12.91 4.22 -1.51
N ILE A 211 -12.74 4.64 -0.25
CA ILE A 211 -11.56 5.42 0.18
C ILE A 211 -10.26 4.61 -0.05
N CYS A 212 -10.26 3.32 0.27
CA CYS A 212 -9.11 2.45 0.03
C CYS A 212 -8.74 2.40 -1.46
N ASN A 213 -9.70 2.15 -2.34
CA ASN A 213 -9.51 2.10 -3.79
C ASN A 213 -9.10 3.45 -4.36
N TYR A 214 -9.65 4.55 -3.84
CA TYR A 214 -9.25 5.89 -4.21
C TYR A 214 -7.78 6.16 -3.85
N LEU A 215 -7.36 5.88 -2.61
CA LEU A 215 -5.98 6.05 -2.17
C LEU A 215 -4.98 5.18 -2.96
N LEU A 216 -5.40 4.00 -3.44
CA LEU A 216 -4.60 3.12 -4.32
C LEU A 216 -4.56 3.60 -5.77
N SER A 217 -5.49 4.47 -6.18
CA SER A 217 -5.60 4.92 -7.58
C SER A 217 -4.39 5.76 -8.00
N PRO A 218 -4.00 5.71 -9.29
CA PRO A 218 -2.93 6.55 -9.79
C PRO A 218 -3.22 8.05 -9.65
N VAL A 219 -4.49 8.44 -9.62
CA VAL A 219 -4.93 9.84 -9.43
C VAL A 219 -4.53 10.35 -8.05
N ALA A 220 -4.96 9.66 -6.98
CA ALA A 220 -4.60 10.01 -5.61
C ALA A 220 -3.10 9.90 -5.35
N GLN A 221 -2.46 8.83 -5.87
CA GLN A 221 -1.01 8.62 -5.71
C GLN A 221 -0.18 9.72 -6.38
N ALA A 222 -0.57 10.20 -7.56
CA ALA A 222 0.11 11.30 -8.24
C ALA A 222 -0.03 12.60 -7.45
N TRP A 223 -1.24 12.92 -6.98
CA TRP A 223 -1.53 14.12 -6.17
C TRP A 223 -0.71 14.14 -4.86
N LEU A 224 -0.69 13.00 -4.14
CA LEU A 224 0.07 12.84 -2.90
C LEU A 224 1.59 12.96 -3.14
N LYS A 225 2.12 12.30 -4.16
CA LYS A 225 3.55 12.35 -4.50
C LYS A 225 4.02 13.75 -4.86
N ALA A 226 3.19 14.53 -5.57
CA ALA A 226 3.51 15.91 -5.93
C ALA A 226 3.64 16.84 -4.70
N ARG A 227 3.00 16.49 -3.56
CA ARG A 227 3.00 17.26 -2.31
C ARG A 227 3.86 16.66 -1.21
N ALA A 228 4.47 15.53 -1.45
CA ALA A 228 5.38 14.89 -0.50
C ALA A 228 6.68 15.70 -0.36
N LYS A 229 7.17 15.82 0.88
CA LYS A 229 8.43 16.51 1.17
C LYS A 229 9.54 15.49 1.36
N THR A 230 10.67 15.67 0.68
CA THR A 230 11.87 14.85 0.88
C THR A 230 12.83 15.56 1.82
N THR A 231 13.17 14.89 2.93
CA THR A 231 14.14 15.39 3.93
C THR A 231 15.08 14.23 4.26
N ALA A 232 16.39 14.47 4.19
CA ALA A 232 17.43 13.48 4.49
C ALA A 232 17.23 12.11 3.77
N GLY A 233 16.79 12.13 2.50
CA GLY A 233 16.57 10.93 1.70
C GLY A 233 15.25 10.18 1.96
N GLN A 234 14.44 10.64 2.91
CA GLN A 234 13.10 10.11 3.16
C GLN A 234 12.03 11.05 2.60
N THR A 235 11.07 10.47 1.90
CA THR A 235 9.90 11.20 1.40
C THR A 235 8.74 11.02 2.37
N ASN A 236 8.16 12.13 2.83
CA ASN A 236 7.14 12.15 3.86
C ASN A 236 5.91 12.92 3.40
N LEU A 237 4.72 12.43 3.79
CA LEU A 237 3.46 13.14 3.73
C LEU A 237 3.10 13.65 5.13
N THR A 238 2.64 14.90 5.20
CA THR A 238 2.09 15.44 6.44
C THR A 238 0.63 15.04 6.59
N LEU A 239 0.09 15.02 7.81
CA LEU A 239 -1.34 14.80 8.03
C LEU A 239 -2.18 15.91 7.39
N GLU A 240 -1.65 17.11 7.28
CA GLU A 240 -2.29 18.23 6.59
C GLU A 240 -2.52 17.92 5.10
N VAL A 241 -1.49 17.42 4.40
CA VAL A 241 -1.61 16.96 3.01
C VAL A 241 -2.64 15.82 2.91
N CYS A 242 -2.63 14.88 3.86
CA CYS A 242 -3.62 13.80 3.87
C CYS A 242 -5.06 14.31 4.03
N ARG A 243 -5.30 15.34 4.86
CA ARG A 243 -6.62 15.94 5.05
C ARG A 243 -7.11 16.71 3.83
N GLN A 244 -6.21 17.42 3.18
CA GLN A 244 -6.52 18.25 2.00
C GLN A 244 -6.68 17.44 0.71
N LEU A 245 -6.44 16.12 0.73
CA LEU A 245 -6.58 15.27 -0.45
C LEU A 245 -7.98 15.42 -1.05
N PRO A 246 -8.11 15.88 -2.32
CA PRO A 246 -9.40 15.99 -2.99
C PRO A 246 -9.90 14.57 -3.33
N VAL A 247 -11.12 14.26 -2.95
CA VAL A 247 -11.77 12.97 -3.16
C VAL A 247 -13.04 13.18 -3.99
N PRO A 248 -13.19 12.52 -5.14
CA PRO A 248 -14.46 12.54 -5.86
C PRO A 248 -15.47 11.70 -5.08
N LEU A 249 -16.62 12.28 -4.77
CA LEU A 249 -17.68 11.66 -3.98
C LEU A 249 -18.87 11.30 -4.86
N PRO A 250 -19.05 10.01 -5.22
CA PRO A 250 -20.27 9.53 -5.87
C PRO A 250 -21.44 9.47 -4.89
N PRO A 251 -22.69 9.41 -5.39
CA PRO A 251 -23.83 8.93 -4.61
C PRO A 251 -23.53 7.59 -3.94
N LEU A 252 -24.11 7.33 -2.75
CA LEU A 252 -23.84 6.08 -2.00
C LEU A 252 -24.16 4.83 -2.83
N ALA A 253 -25.24 4.83 -3.59
CA ALA A 253 -25.61 3.70 -4.47
C ALA A 253 -24.53 3.44 -5.54
N GLU A 254 -23.93 4.50 -6.10
CA GLU A 254 -22.85 4.35 -7.06
C GLU A 254 -21.52 3.92 -6.42
N GLN A 255 -21.23 4.33 -5.17
CA GLN A 255 -20.10 3.77 -4.42
C GLN A 255 -20.23 2.25 -4.25
N GLN A 256 -21.44 1.73 -4.00
CA GLN A 256 -21.73 0.30 -3.91
C GLN A 256 -21.49 -0.42 -5.25
N GLU A 257 -21.97 0.17 -6.33
CA GLU A 257 -21.75 -0.38 -7.69
C GLU A 257 -20.27 -0.39 -8.07
N ILE A 258 -19.54 0.69 -7.79
CA ILE A 258 -18.08 0.75 -7.97
C ILE A 258 -17.40 -0.36 -7.19
N ALA A 259 -17.78 -0.56 -5.92
CA ALA A 259 -17.20 -1.60 -5.06
C ALA A 259 -17.45 -3.00 -5.63
N LEU A 260 -18.67 -3.28 -6.11
CA LEU A 260 -19.04 -4.55 -6.71
C LEU A 260 -18.27 -4.81 -8.02
N ALA A 261 -18.29 -3.84 -8.93
CA ALA A 261 -17.61 -3.95 -10.23
C ALA A 261 -16.08 -4.12 -10.06
N LEU A 262 -15.47 -3.37 -9.13
CA LEU A 262 -14.04 -3.52 -8.83
C LEU A 262 -13.73 -4.87 -8.20
N SER A 263 -14.51 -5.34 -7.22
CA SER A 263 -14.27 -6.63 -6.56
C SER A 263 -14.21 -7.75 -7.60
N MET A 264 -15.21 -7.87 -8.46
CA MET A 264 -15.26 -8.90 -9.50
C MET A 264 -14.04 -8.88 -10.42
N GLN A 265 -13.61 -7.71 -10.86
CA GLN A 265 -12.48 -7.57 -11.79
C GLN A 265 -11.13 -7.76 -11.09
N LEU A 266 -10.98 -7.26 -9.86
CA LEU A 266 -9.75 -7.39 -9.09
C LEU A 266 -9.53 -8.84 -8.62
N ASP A 267 -10.57 -9.58 -8.25
CA ASP A 267 -10.47 -11.00 -7.86
C ASP A 267 -10.02 -11.86 -9.05
N SER A 268 -10.59 -11.60 -10.24
CA SER A 268 -10.17 -12.24 -11.48
C SER A 268 -8.69 -11.94 -11.79
N LEU A 269 -8.29 -10.68 -11.64
CA LEU A 269 -6.92 -10.24 -11.86
C LEU A 269 -5.94 -10.90 -10.87
N ASP A 270 -6.29 -10.99 -9.58
CA ASP A 270 -5.46 -11.61 -8.55
C ASP A 270 -5.29 -13.12 -8.79
N SER A 271 -6.31 -13.79 -9.33
CA SER A 271 -6.21 -15.17 -9.79
C SER A 271 -5.22 -15.33 -10.94
N LEU A 272 -5.23 -14.41 -11.92
CA LEU A 272 -4.27 -14.40 -13.01
C LEU A 272 -2.84 -14.12 -12.53
N VAL A 273 -2.65 -13.15 -11.65
CA VAL A 273 -1.34 -12.85 -11.03
C VAL A 273 -0.79 -14.06 -10.28
N SER A 274 -1.64 -14.76 -9.55
CA SER A 274 -1.27 -15.97 -8.80
C SER A 274 -0.85 -17.11 -9.74
N SER A 275 -1.59 -17.29 -10.83
CA SER A 275 -1.30 -18.29 -11.87
C SER A 275 0.04 -18.00 -12.57
N VAL A 276 0.28 -16.77 -12.99
CA VAL A 276 1.55 -16.34 -13.62
C VAL A 276 2.73 -16.57 -12.66
N SER A 277 2.56 -16.24 -11.38
CA SER A 277 3.59 -16.43 -10.35
C SER A 277 3.88 -17.93 -10.08
N ALA A 278 2.86 -18.79 -10.16
CA ALA A 278 3.04 -20.24 -10.04
C ALA A 278 3.82 -20.81 -11.23
N ILE A 279 3.48 -20.40 -12.45
CA ILE A 279 4.20 -20.77 -13.67
C ILE A 279 5.67 -20.34 -13.61
N GLU A 280 5.95 -19.12 -13.12
CA GLU A 280 7.32 -18.61 -12.97
C GLU A 280 8.14 -19.47 -12.00
N ARG A 281 7.57 -19.82 -10.85
CA ARG A 281 8.23 -20.74 -9.88
C ARG A 281 8.50 -22.12 -10.49
N GLN A 282 7.51 -22.68 -11.19
CA GLN A 282 7.63 -23.99 -11.85
C GLN A 282 8.72 -23.97 -12.94
N ALA A 283 8.71 -22.96 -13.81
CA ALA A 283 9.72 -22.81 -14.86
C ALA A 283 11.14 -22.66 -14.28
N THR A 284 11.27 -21.92 -13.17
CA THR A 284 12.55 -21.76 -12.47
C THR A 284 13.04 -23.09 -11.89
N ALA A 285 12.15 -23.85 -11.24
CA ALA A 285 12.47 -25.17 -10.68
C ALA A 285 12.85 -26.16 -11.78
N GLN A 286 12.09 -26.21 -12.87
CA GLN A 286 12.41 -27.06 -14.02
C GLN A 286 13.79 -26.75 -14.62
N ARG A 287 14.08 -25.44 -14.82
CA ARG A 287 15.41 -25.01 -15.29
C ARG A 287 16.52 -25.47 -14.37
N GLN A 288 16.37 -25.36 -13.06
CA GLN A 288 17.35 -25.81 -12.08
C GLN A 288 17.52 -27.33 -12.14
N ASN A 289 16.44 -28.10 -12.27
CA ASN A 289 16.48 -29.55 -12.38
C ASN A 289 17.16 -29.98 -13.67
N LEU A 290 16.88 -29.36 -14.80
CA LEU A 290 17.55 -29.62 -16.08
C LEU A 290 19.07 -29.35 -15.99
N LEU A 291 19.46 -28.21 -15.36
CA LEU A 291 20.88 -27.92 -15.17
C LEU A 291 21.58 -28.96 -14.27
N ARG A 292 20.91 -29.37 -13.16
CA ARG A 292 21.45 -30.44 -12.30
C ARG A 292 21.62 -31.73 -13.08
N ALA A 293 20.61 -32.17 -13.83
CA ALA A 293 20.67 -33.38 -14.64
C ALA A 293 21.76 -33.31 -15.72
N ALA A 294 21.94 -32.11 -16.34
CA ALA A 294 23.00 -31.88 -17.32
C ALA A 294 24.38 -32.05 -16.68
N PHE A 295 24.65 -31.38 -15.56
CA PHE A 295 25.95 -31.46 -14.88
C PHE A 295 26.18 -32.82 -14.19
N ALA A 296 25.14 -33.62 -13.91
CA ALA A 296 25.22 -34.97 -13.43
C ALA A 296 25.40 -36.01 -14.56
N GLY A 297 25.42 -35.59 -15.84
CA GLY A 297 25.51 -36.49 -16.99
C GLY A 297 24.24 -37.31 -17.23
N GLN A 298 23.08 -36.89 -16.73
CA GLN A 298 21.81 -37.63 -16.78
C GLN A 298 20.91 -37.21 -17.96
N LEU A 299 21.25 -36.14 -18.66
CA LEU A 299 20.43 -35.64 -19.79
C LEU A 299 20.68 -36.35 -21.10
N VAL A 300 21.91 -36.86 -21.30
CA VAL A 300 22.31 -37.57 -22.50
C VAL A 300 22.89 -38.92 -22.08
N PRO A 301 22.50 -40.02 -22.72
CA PRO A 301 23.15 -41.31 -22.49
C PRO A 301 24.65 -41.15 -22.72
N GLN A 302 25.45 -41.67 -21.79
CA GLN A 302 26.91 -41.67 -21.92
C GLN A 302 27.28 -42.68 -23.04
N ASP A 303 28.07 -42.25 -24.03
CA ASP A 303 28.62 -43.14 -25.04
C ASP A 303 29.92 -43.76 -24.52
N PRO A 304 30.00 -45.07 -24.39
CA PRO A 304 31.24 -45.74 -23.96
C PRO A 304 32.44 -45.52 -24.91
N ALA A 305 32.17 -45.08 -26.15
CA ALA A 305 33.23 -44.79 -27.14
C ALA A 305 33.76 -43.36 -27.01
N ASP A 306 33.11 -42.48 -26.20
CA ASP A 306 33.61 -41.13 -25.98
C ASP A 306 34.94 -41.10 -25.22
N GLU A 307 35.77 -40.09 -25.55
CA GLU A 307 37.02 -39.86 -24.82
C GLU A 307 36.74 -39.61 -23.34
N PRO A 308 37.37 -40.34 -22.40
CA PRO A 308 37.17 -40.08 -20.96
C PRO A 308 37.51 -38.65 -20.58
N ALA A 309 36.68 -37.98 -19.76
CA ALA A 309 36.87 -36.62 -19.34
C ALA A 309 38.26 -36.32 -18.74
N ALA A 310 38.86 -37.32 -18.07
CA ALA A 310 40.23 -37.23 -17.56
C ALA A 310 41.28 -37.07 -18.67
N ALA A 311 41.15 -37.78 -19.80
CA ALA A 311 42.04 -37.66 -20.95
C ALA A 311 41.87 -36.29 -21.66
N LEU A 312 40.61 -35.84 -21.85
CA LEU A 312 40.32 -34.53 -22.38
C LEU A 312 40.91 -33.42 -21.50
N LEU A 313 40.75 -33.48 -20.16
CA LEU A 313 41.34 -32.52 -19.24
C LEU A 313 42.86 -32.50 -19.26
N ALA A 314 43.51 -33.67 -19.37
CA ALA A 314 44.97 -33.74 -19.52
C ALA A 314 45.45 -33.06 -20.81
N ARG A 315 44.73 -33.27 -21.91
CA ARG A 315 45.02 -32.63 -23.21
C ARG A 315 44.86 -31.13 -23.14
N ILE A 316 43.78 -30.64 -22.50
CA ILE A 316 43.53 -29.19 -22.32
C ILE A 316 44.63 -28.55 -21.45
N ARG A 317 45.08 -29.26 -20.38
CA ARG A 317 46.17 -28.75 -19.52
C ARG A 317 47.46 -28.66 -20.28
N ALA A 318 47.85 -29.70 -21.02
CA ALA A 318 49.05 -29.70 -21.85
C ALA A 318 49.00 -28.58 -22.91
N ALA A 319 47.87 -28.40 -23.58
CA ALA A 319 47.70 -27.33 -24.54
C ALA A 319 47.80 -25.92 -23.90
N ARG A 320 47.30 -25.74 -22.70
CA ARG A 320 47.43 -24.44 -21.96
C ARG A 320 48.88 -24.19 -21.51
N GLU A 321 49.59 -25.21 -21.07
CA GLU A 321 51.00 -25.08 -20.69
C GLU A 321 51.87 -24.80 -21.91
N ALA A 322 51.63 -25.42 -23.05
CA ALA A 322 52.33 -25.12 -24.33
C ALA A 322 52.02 -23.70 -24.86
N ALA A 323 50.78 -23.22 -24.63
CA ALA A 323 50.38 -21.88 -25.06
C ALA A 323 50.77 -20.74 -24.07
N SER A 324 51.21 -21.07 -22.85
CA SER A 324 51.69 -20.06 -21.89
C SER A 324 53.05 -19.54 -22.34
N PRO A 325 53.19 -18.25 -22.64
CA PRO A 325 54.50 -17.67 -22.98
C PRO A 325 55.42 -17.79 -21.77
N LEU A 326 56.62 -18.36 -21.98
CA LEU A 326 57.73 -18.44 -21.03
C LEU A 326 57.85 -17.08 -20.31
N ARG A 327 57.58 -17.06 -19.00
CA ARG A 327 57.90 -15.92 -18.15
C ARG A 327 59.37 -15.63 -18.27
N ARG A 328 59.72 -14.63 -19.09
CA ARG A 328 61.09 -14.08 -19.12
C ARG A 328 61.45 -13.68 -17.69
N GLY A 329 62.48 -14.34 -17.14
CA GLY A 329 62.99 -14.09 -15.81
C GLY A 329 63.32 -12.60 -15.66
N ARG A 330 62.83 -12.00 -14.60
CA ARG A 330 63.16 -10.61 -14.23
C ARG A 330 64.66 -10.57 -13.93
N PRO A 331 65.47 -9.69 -14.58
CA PRO A 331 66.89 -9.62 -14.28
C PRO A 331 67.11 -9.19 -12.81
N ALA A 332 68.04 -9.82 -12.14
CA ALA A 332 68.42 -9.54 -10.77
C ALA A 332 68.91 -8.06 -10.68
N ARG A 333 68.34 -7.34 -9.74
CA ARG A 333 68.73 -5.96 -9.39
C ARG A 333 70.11 -6.03 -8.69
N LYS A 334 71.14 -5.49 -9.37
CA LYS A 334 72.47 -5.30 -8.74
C LYS A 334 72.32 -4.32 -7.58
N THR A 335 72.67 -4.73 -6.40
CA THR A 335 72.87 -3.87 -5.24
C THR A 335 74.18 -3.11 -5.43
N SER A 336 74.15 -1.81 -5.56
CA SER A 336 75.28 -0.94 -5.42
C SER A 336 75.45 -0.59 -3.95
N GLU A 337 76.60 -0.96 -3.38
CA GLU A 337 77.08 -0.47 -2.07
C GLU A 337 77.39 1.03 -2.11
N PRO A 338 77.22 1.74 -1.01
CA PRO A 338 77.57 3.17 -0.89
C PRO A 338 79.00 3.34 -0.47
N ALA A 339 79.69 4.33 -1.07
CA ALA A 339 80.86 4.98 -0.51
C ALA A 339 80.45 6.31 0.15
#